data_19d7cdddf3fba59059b176dc3757035a
#
_entry.id   19d7cdddf3fba59059b176dc3757035a
#
_cell.length_a   1.000
_cell.length_b   1.000
_cell.length_c   1.000
_cell.angle_alpha   90.00
_cell.angle_beta   90.00
_cell.angle_gamma   90.00
#
_symmetry.space_group_name_H-M   'P 1'
#
loop_
_entity.id
_entity.type
_entity.pdbx_description
1 polymer ?
#
loop_
_entity_poly.entity_id
_entity_poly.type
_entity_poly.pdbx_seq_one_letter_code
_entity_poly.pdbx_strand_id
1 'polypeptide(L)'
;MAIVNTDRLNVRTEPSTDAAIWTQISKEERYSVIQQLDGWVEIELDETDGEGTDHAYISTRDNNVEVRYALPEAIKFSPLEEAAQAAASLRTQVVNYALQFVGNPYVWGGTSLTNGVDCSGFTMQVMKHFGVSLPHYSGSQAKMGKSVSSSEMRPGDLVFYANSGGTVNHVAMYIGNGQVVHAASSRSGIKISSWNYRTPKTIRNVLGD
;
A
#
# COMPACT_ATOMS: atom_id res chain seq x y z
N MET A 1 -11.87 -5.31 22.63
CA MET A 1 -12.76 -6.34 22.05
C MET A 1 -13.64 -6.91 23.15
N ALA A 2 -14.93 -7.00 22.92
CA ALA A 2 -15.92 -7.65 23.78
C ALA A 2 -16.19 -9.08 23.28
N ILE A 3 -16.17 -10.06 24.14
CA ILE A 3 -16.50 -11.47 23.85
C ILE A 3 -17.75 -11.82 24.65
N VAL A 4 -18.79 -12.30 23.96
CA VAL A 4 -20.08 -12.65 24.58
C VAL A 4 -19.97 -14.01 25.24
N ASN A 5 -20.35 -14.10 26.52
CA ASN A 5 -20.28 -15.32 27.34
C ASN A 5 -21.63 -16.02 27.54
N THR A 6 -22.72 -15.38 27.13
CA THR A 6 -24.10 -15.90 27.32
C THR A 6 -24.77 -16.23 25.98
N ASP A 7 -25.69 -17.19 25.97
CA ASP A 7 -26.35 -17.66 24.74
C ASP A 7 -27.30 -16.62 24.13
N ARG A 8 -27.76 -15.63 24.90
CA ARG A 8 -28.59 -14.52 24.46
C ARG A 8 -28.24 -13.26 25.22
N LEU A 9 -27.67 -12.27 24.55
CA LEU A 9 -27.40 -10.97 25.10
C LEU A 9 -28.14 -9.90 24.31
N ASN A 10 -28.90 -9.07 25.00
CA ASN A 10 -29.58 -7.96 24.37
C ASN A 10 -28.59 -6.85 24.02
N VAL A 11 -28.62 -6.40 22.78
CA VAL A 11 -28.00 -5.16 22.32
C VAL A 11 -29.03 -4.06 22.39
N ARG A 12 -28.69 -2.94 23.03
CA ARG A 12 -29.61 -1.85 23.31
C ARG A 12 -29.15 -0.53 22.70
N THR A 13 -30.09 0.35 22.51
CA THR A 13 -29.83 1.69 21.96
C THR A 13 -29.19 2.66 22.94
N GLU A 14 -29.27 2.37 24.25
CA GLU A 14 -28.69 3.16 25.33
C GLU A 14 -28.14 2.22 26.44
N PRO A 15 -27.18 2.65 27.26
CA PRO A 15 -26.61 1.83 28.34
C PRO A 15 -27.57 1.73 29.55
N SER A 16 -28.77 1.23 29.32
CA SER A 16 -29.83 1.05 30.30
C SER A 16 -30.64 -0.22 30.05
N THR A 17 -31.05 -0.89 31.13
CA THR A 17 -31.96 -2.05 31.04
C THR A 17 -33.33 -1.69 30.54
N ASP A 18 -33.75 -0.42 30.65
CA ASP A 18 -35.06 0.08 30.20
C ASP A 18 -35.00 0.56 28.73
N ALA A 19 -33.84 0.68 28.15
CA ALA A 19 -33.68 1.07 26.76
C ALA A 19 -34.18 0.01 25.78
N ALA A 20 -34.60 0.44 24.59
CA ALA A 20 -35.07 -0.44 23.56
C ALA A 20 -34.03 -1.51 23.19
N ILE A 21 -34.46 -2.74 23.01
CA ILE A 21 -33.62 -3.82 22.48
C ILE A 21 -33.63 -3.67 20.97
N TRP A 22 -32.44 -3.51 20.43
CA TRP A 22 -32.26 -3.42 18.99
C TRP A 22 -32.09 -4.80 18.35
N THR A 23 -31.20 -5.63 18.92
CA THR A 23 -30.98 -7.01 18.47
C THR A 23 -30.52 -7.89 19.62
N GLN A 24 -30.34 -9.18 19.37
CA GLN A 24 -29.75 -10.12 20.32
C GLN A 24 -28.52 -10.77 19.69
N ILE A 25 -27.48 -10.91 20.47
CA ILE A 25 -26.22 -11.53 20.09
C ILE A 25 -25.97 -12.80 20.89
N SER A 26 -25.14 -13.68 20.36
CA SER A 26 -24.95 -15.05 20.85
C SER A 26 -23.55 -15.24 21.47
N LYS A 27 -23.44 -16.31 22.24
CA LYS A 27 -22.17 -16.72 22.87
C LYS A 27 -21.07 -16.89 21.83
N GLU A 28 -19.86 -16.50 22.23
CA GLU A 28 -18.63 -16.54 21.44
C GLU A 28 -18.53 -15.46 20.32
N GLU A 29 -19.57 -14.70 20.06
CA GLU A 29 -19.49 -13.55 19.18
C GLU A 29 -18.55 -12.49 19.76
N ARG A 30 -17.89 -11.77 18.89
CA ARG A 30 -16.83 -10.82 19.22
C ARG A 30 -17.07 -9.50 18.53
N TYR A 31 -17.02 -8.41 19.31
CA TYR A 31 -17.28 -7.05 18.83
C TYR A 31 -16.16 -6.10 19.19
N SER A 32 -15.91 -5.13 18.34
CA SER A 32 -15.05 -3.99 18.66
C SER A 32 -15.68 -3.18 19.77
N VAL A 33 -14.90 -2.78 20.76
CA VAL A 33 -15.35 -1.90 21.86
C VAL A 33 -14.98 -0.47 21.51
N ILE A 34 -15.99 0.40 21.42
CA ILE A 34 -15.84 1.84 21.21
C ILE A 34 -15.48 2.51 22.53
N GLN A 35 -16.29 2.25 23.56
CA GLN A 35 -16.00 2.72 24.91
C GLN A 35 -16.56 1.79 25.99
N GLN A 36 -16.03 1.90 27.21
CA GLN A 36 -16.52 1.20 28.38
C GLN A 36 -17.19 2.19 29.33
N LEU A 37 -18.39 1.79 29.81
CA LEU A 37 -19.20 2.52 30.75
C LEU A 37 -19.40 1.67 32.01
N ASP A 38 -19.99 2.24 33.06
CA ASP A 38 -20.29 1.48 34.27
C ASP A 38 -21.36 0.40 34.00
N GLY A 39 -20.94 -0.86 34.03
CA GLY A 39 -21.79 -2.02 33.77
C GLY A 39 -22.19 -2.22 32.31
N TRP A 40 -21.61 -1.47 31.36
CA TRP A 40 -21.90 -1.53 29.92
C TRP A 40 -20.66 -1.35 29.07
N VAL A 41 -20.73 -1.83 27.84
CA VAL A 41 -19.80 -1.49 26.76
C VAL A 41 -20.56 -1.06 25.53
N GLU A 42 -20.09 -0.01 24.87
CA GLU A 42 -20.50 0.37 23.55
C GLU A 42 -19.68 -0.43 22.54
N ILE A 43 -20.37 -1.07 21.60
CA ILE A 43 -19.77 -1.92 20.57
C ILE A 43 -20.09 -1.39 19.18
N GLU A 44 -19.20 -1.69 18.24
CA GLU A 44 -19.41 -1.47 16.82
C GLU A 44 -20.16 -2.66 16.23
N LEU A 45 -21.26 -2.39 15.51
CA LEU A 45 -22.00 -3.40 14.73
C LEU A 45 -21.78 -3.16 13.24
N ASP A 46 -21.71 -4.22 12.47
CA ASP A 46 -21.61 -4.12 11.02
C ASP A 46 -22.91 -3.56 10.42
N GLU A 47 -22.81 -2.78 9.35
CA GLU A 47 -23.92 -2.10 8.65
C GLU A 47 -25.06 -3.06 8.20
N THR A 48 -24.82 -4.36 8.20
CA THR A 48 -25.80 -5.39 7.80
C THR A 48 -26.79 -5.76 8.88
N ASP A 49 -26.57 -5.34 10.14
CA ASP A 49 -27.36 -5.80 11.29
C ASP A 49 -28.54 -4.90 11.67
N GLY A 50 -28.84 -3.86 10.88
CA GLY A 50 -30.07 -3.07 11.05
C GLY A 50 -29.93 -1.58 10.79
N GLU A 51 -31.02 -0.96 10.35
CA GLU A 51 -31.09 0.47 10.05
C GLU A 51 -30.85 1.33 11.31
N GLY A 52 -29.73 2.06 11.34
CA GLY A 52 -29.72 3.41 11.87
C GLY A 52 -29.59 3.61 13.37
N THR A 53 -28.68 2.90 14.09
CA THR A 53 -28.22 3.42 15.37
C THR A 53 -26.70 3.62 15.34
N ASP A 54 -26.25 4.83 15.61
CA ASP A 54 -24.84 5.16 15.74
C ASP A 54 -24.21 4.57 17.01
N HIS A 55 -25.01 3.93 17.89
CA HIS A 55 -24.60 3.45 19.21
C HIS A 55 -25.30 2.13 19.60
N ALA A 56 -24.52 1.11 19.92
CA ALA A 56 -25.00 -0.20 20.34
C ALA A 56 -24.36 -0.58 21.69
N TYR A 57 -25.17 -0.88 22.69
CA TYR A 57 -24.73 -1.14 24.07
C TYR A 57 -25.07 -2.55 24.51
N ILE A 58 -24.11 -3.23 25.16
CA ILE A 58 -24.28 -4.53 25.80
C ILE A 58 -23.85 -4.48 27.25
N SER A 59 -24.58 -5.19 28.11
CA SER A 59 -24.30 -5.21 29.56
C SER A 59 -23.12 -6.13 29.86
N THR A 60 -22.19 -5.64 30.69
CA THR A 60 -21.08 -6.43 31.24
C THR A 60 -21.42 -7.07 32.60
N ARG A 61 -22.61 -6.84 33.13
CA ARG A 61 -23.05 -7.42 34.42
C ARG A 61 -23.22 -8.93 34.29
N ASP A 62 -23.18 -9.62 35.41
CA ASP A 62 -23.37 -11.08 35.49
C ASP A 62 -22.40 -11.89 34.61
N ASN A 63 -21.24 -11.34 34.34
CA ASN A 63 -20.23 -11.95 33.46
C ASN A 63 -20.73 -12.27 32.04
N ASN A 64 -21.71 -11.51 31.56
CA ASN A 64 -22.29 -11.67 30.22
C ASN A 64 -21.29 -11.39 29.11
N VAL A 65 -20.27 -10.55 29.38
CA VAL A 65 -19.26 -10.15 28.42
C VAL A 65 -17.90 -10.11 29.09
N GLU A 66 -16.92 -10.75 28.49
CA GLU A 66 -15.51 -10.56 28.80
C GLU A 66 -14.96 -9.43 27.92
N VAL A 67 -14.56 -8.31 28.55
CA VAL A 67 -13.87 -7.25 27.81
C VAL A 67 -12.36 -7.51 27.87
N ARG A 68 -11.81 -7.95 26.77
CA ARG A 68 -10.36 -8.02 26.58
C ARG A 68 -9.90 -6.73 25.94
N TYR A 69 -9.18 -5.95 26.67
CA TYR A 69 -8.27 -4.99 26.08
C TYR A 69 -7.14 -5.81 25.46
N ALA A 70 -7.18 -5.96 24.11
CA ALA A 70 -5.90 -5.96 23.48
C ALA A 70 -5.34 -4.59 23.85
N LEU A 71 -4.40 -4.52 24.80
CA LEU A 71 -3.33 -3.56 24.63
C LEU A 71 -3.07 -3.62 23.13
N PRO A 72 -2.97 -2.48 22.39
CA PRO A 72 -2.26 -2.57 21.15
C PRO A 72 -0.95 -3.21 21.63
N GLU A 73 -0.84 -4.52 21.49
CA GLU A 73 0.46 -5.12 21.41
C GLU A 73 1.04 -4.24 20.36
N ALA A 74 1.93 -3.35 20.79
CA ALA A 74 2.87 -2.80 19.86
C ALA A 74 3.34 -4.05 19.19
N ILE A 75 2.81 -4.29 17.97
CA ILE A 75 3.20 -5.43 17.18
C ILE A 75 4.69 -5.20 17.14
N LYS A 76 5.41 -5.88 18.03
CA LYS A 76 6.86 -5.84 18.06
C LYS A 76 7.23 -6.62 16.83
N PHE A 77 7.13 -5.93 15.68
CA PHE A 77 7.74 -6.40 14.48
C PHE A 77 9.19 -6.70 14.84
N SER A 78 9.67 -7.85 14.49
CA SER A 78 11.10 -8.07 14.52
C SER A 78 11.75 -6.93 13.71
N PRO A 79 12.97 -6.51 14.00
CA PRO A 79 13.65 -5.49 13.19
C PRO A 79 13.62 -5.79 11.69
N LEU A 80 13.50 -7.07 11.33
CA LEU A 80 13.36 -7.52 9.94
C LEU A 80 11.95 -7.21 9.38
N GLU A 81 10.90 -7.38 10.16
CA GLU A 81 9.51 -7.08 9.77
C GLU A 81 9.27 -5.57 9.70
N GLU A 82 9.83 -4.79 10.62
CA GLU A 82 9.79 -3.32 10.56
C GLU A 82 10.51 -2.78 9.31
N ALA A 83 11.67 -3.35 8.99
CA ALA A 83 12.41 -2.99 7.78
C ALA A 83 11.63 -3.36 6.50
N ALA A 84 10.99 -4.53 6.47
CA ALA A 84 10.17 -4.97 5.33
C ALA A 84 8.93 -4.09 5.15
N GLN A 85 8.26 -3.68 6.23
CA GLN A 85 7.13 -2.77 6.19
C GLN A 85 7.53 -1.37 5.72
N ALA A 86 8.66 -0.85 6.22
CA ALA A 86 9.20 0.43 5.79
C ALA A 86 9.60 0.42 4.31
N ALA A 87 10.23 -0.65 3.84
CA ALA A 87 10.59 -0.84 2.44
C ALA A 87 9.36 -0.92 1.52
N ALA A 88 8.30 -1.63 1.92
CA ALA A 88 7.04 -1.68 1.19
C ALA A 88 6.39 -0.29 1.10
N SER A 89 6.40 0.51 2.16
CA SER A 89 5.92 1.88 2.18
C SER A 89 6.73 2.80 1.25
N LEU A 90 8.07 2.68 1.24
CA LEU A 90 8.95 3.44 0.35
C LEU A 90 8.64 3.15 -1.13
N ARG A 91 8.49 1.88 -1.49
CA ARG A 91 8.17 1.48 -2.88
C ARG A 91 6.85 2.07 -3.36
N THR A 92 5.83 2.07 -2.49
CA THR A 92 4.53 2.71 -2.78
C THR A 92 4.69 4.21 -3.01
N GLN A 93 5.47 4.90 -2.19
CA GLN A 93 5.74 6.33 -2.34
C GLN A 93 6.47 6.64 -3.66
N VAL A 94 7.51 5.84 -4.01
CA VAL A 94 8.26 5.97 -5.27
C VAL A 94 7.32 5.86 -6.47
N VAL A 95 6.46 4.84 -6.51
CA VAL A 95 5.51 4.63 -7.60
C VAL A 95 4.48 5.77 -7.66
N ASN A 96 3.87 6.13 -6.54
CA ASN A 96 2.89 7.21 -6.49
C ASN A 96 3.48 8.56 -6.95
N TYR A 97 4.73 8.84 -6.59
CA TYR A 97 5.43 10.01 -7.05
C TYR A 97 5.68 9.97 -8.57
N ALA A 98 6.16 8.85 -9.10
CA ALA A 98 6.39 8.68 -10.53
C ALA A 98 5.11 8.85 -11.37
N LEU A 99 3.97 8.35 -10.88
CA LEU A 99 2.68 8.41 -11.56
C LEU A 99 2.12 9.83 -11.70
N GLN A 100 2.52 10.78 -10.84
CA GLN A 100 2.08 12.19 -10.93
C GLN A 100 2.52 12.87 -12.23
N PHE A 101 3.55 12.34 -12.90
CA PHE A 101 4.12 12.95 -14.11
C PHE A 101 3.61 12.32 -15.41
N VAL A 102 2.71 11.35 -15.34
CA VAL A 102 2.08 10.75 -16.53
C VAL A 102 1.37 11.83 -17.35
N GLY A 103 1.64 11.84 -18.66
CA GLY A 103 1.15 12.85 -19.60
C GLY A 103 2.12 14.01 -19.85
N ASN A 104 3.16 14.19 -19.02
CA ASN A 104 4.17 15.23 -19.25
C ASN A 104 5.07 14.91 -20.44
N PRO A 105 5.68 15.94 -21.08
CA PRO A 105 6.38 15.77 -22.33
C PRO A 105 7.69 15.01 -22.20
N TYR A 106 8.05 14.33 -23.29
CA TYR A 106 9.38 13.74 -23.49
C TYR A 106 10.28 14.76 -24.21
N VAL A 107 11.50 14.92 -23.70
CA VAL A 107 12.59 15.66 -24.37
C VAL A 107 13.86 14.82 -24.26
N TRP A 108 14.50 14.55 -25.40
CA TRP A 108 15.78 13.83 -25.45
C TRP A 108 16.86 14.59 -24.65
N GLY A 109 17.54 13.89 -23.73
CA GLY A 109 18.50 14.52 -22.82
C GLY A 109 17.87 15.41 -21.75
N GLY A 110 16.54 15.47 -21.68
CA GLY A 110 15.82 16.27 -20.70
C GLY A 110 15.84 15.65 -19.29
N THR A 111 15.79 16.52 -18.27
CA THR A 111 15.82 16.17 -16.86
C THR A 111 14.71 16.80 -16.04
N SER A 112 13.75 17.48 -16.68
CA SER A 112 12.62 18.09 -16.00
C SER A 112 11.38 17.19 -16.07
N LEU A 113 10.93 16.70 -14.93
CA LEU A 113 9.74 15.83 -14.85
C LEU A 113 8.47 16.51 -15.38
N THR A 114 8.41 17.86 -15.42
CA THR A 114 7.25 18.64 -15.86
C THR A 114 7.42 19.24 -17.26
N ASN A 115 8.64 19.69 -17.60
CA ASN A 115 8.89 20.45 -18.83
C ASN A 115 9.55 19.62 -19.94
N GLY A 116 9.91 18.37 -19.64
CA GLY A 116 10.48 17.44 -20.60
C GLY A 116 11.64 16.62 -20.07
N VAL A 117 11.53 15.33 -20.20
CA VAL A 117 12.45 14.34 -19.64
C VAL A 117 12.59 13.16 -20.60
N ASP A 118 13.79 12.56 -20.71
CA ASP A 118 13.96 11.28 -21.38
C ASP A 118 13.79 10.08 -20.42
N CYS A 119 13.91 8.85 -20.92
CA CYS A 119 13.66 7.65 -20.13
C CYS A 119 14.59 7.53 -18.91
N SER A 120 15.88 7.78 -19.07
CA SER A 120 16.88 7.71 -17.99
C SER A 120 16.84 8.93 -17.08
N GLY A 121 16.50 10.10 -17.61
CA GLY A 121 16.25 11.31 -16.84
C GLY A 121 15.04 11.17 -15.93
N PHE A 122 13.97 10.53 -16.41
CA PHE A 122 12.78 10.23 -15.63
C PHE A 122 13.12 9.37 -14.41
N THR A 123 13.72 8.21 -14.60
CA THR A 123 14.11 7.33 -13.49
C THR A 123 15.13 7.96 -12.57
N MET A 124 16.10 8.72 -13.12
CA MET A 124 17.07 9.49 -12.34
C MET A 124 16.39 10.50 -11.41
N GLN A 125 15.47 11.29 -11.91
CA GLN A 125 14.82 12.35 -11.12
C GLN A 125 13.85 11.77 -10.09
N VAL A 126 13.07 10.75 -10.45
CA VAL A 126 12.19 10.06 -9.49
C VAL A 126 13.02 9.47 -8.35
N MET A 127 14.07 8.71 -8.66
CA MET A 127 14.90 8.07 -7.65
C MET A 127 15.67 9.09 -6.79
N LYS A 128 16.13 10.19 -7.39
CA LYS A 128 16.76 11.30 -6.67
C LYS A 128 15.88 11.89 -5.57
N HIS A 129 14.57 12.00 -5.82
CA HIS A 129 13.61 12.48 -4.82
C HIS A 129 13.60 11.62 -3.55
N PHE A 130 13.94 10.33 -3.68
CA PHE A 130 14.04 9.36 -2.57
C PHE A 130 15.48 9.09 -2.13
N GLY A 131 16.42 9.97 -2.48
CA GLY A 131 17.83 9.87 -2.04
C GLY A 131 18.69 8.88 -2.83
N VAL A 132 18.17 8.26 -3.90
CA VAL A 132 18.93 7.33 -4.75
C VAL A 132 19.50 8.09 -5.95
N SER A 133 20.83 8.15 -6.03
CA SER A 133 21.54 8.81 -7.13
C SER A 133 21.76 7.85 -8.30
N LEU A 134 21.25 8.19 -9.47
CA LEU A 134 21.41 7.46 -10.71
C LEU A 134 22.09 8.32 -11.79
N PRO A 135 22.94 7.77 -12.66
CA PRO A 135 23.49 8.48 -13.81
C PRO A 135 22.39 8.74 -14.87
N HIS A 136 22.55 9.83 -15.64
CA HIS A 136 21.63 10.15 -16.75
C HIS A 136 22.02 9.37 -18.03
N TYR A 137 22.03 8.03 -17.92
CA TYR A 137 22.26 7.11 -19.05
C TYR A 137 21.73 5.72 -18.69
N SER A 138 20.76 5.22 -19.47
CA SER A 138 20.09 3.94 -19.20
C SER A 138 21.07 2.75 -19.13
N GLY A 139 22.10 2.74 -19.99
CA GLY A 139 23.13 1.69 -19.99
C GLY A 139 23.99 1.65 -18.70
N SER A 140 24.20 2.80 -18.07
CA SER A 140 24.88 2.89 -16.76
C SER A 140 23.93 2.50 -15.63
N GLN A 141 22.68 2.96 -15.66
CA GLN A 141 21.66 2.57 -14.68
C GLN A 141 21.45 1.05 -14.65
N ALA A 142 21.49 0.39 -15.82
CA ALA A 142 21.34 -1.07 -15.95
C ALA A 142 22.43 -1.89 -15.22
N LYS A 143 23.50 -1.24 -14.78
CA LYS A 143 24.61 -1.86 -14.04
C LYS A 143 24.53 -1.58 -12.54
N MET A 144 23.58 -0.74 -12.11
CA MET A 144 23.43 -0.34 -10.70
C MET A 144 22.48 -1.27 -9.96
N GLY A 145 22.59 -1.26 -8.64
CA GLY A 145 21.73 -2.02 -7.76
C GLY A 145 21.86 -3.54 -7.93
N LYS A 146 20.85 -4.25 -7.44
CA LYS A 146 20.76 -5.71 -7.43
C LYS A 146 20.02 -6.22 -8.66
N SER A 147 20.50 -7.27 -9.30
CA SER A 147 19.73 -7.95 -10.36
C SER A 147 18.53 -8.67 -9.75
N VAL A 148 17.37 -8.54 -10.41
CA VAL A 148 16.10 -9.14 -10.00
C VAL A 148 15.57 -9.97 -11.15
N SER A 149 15.00 -11.14 -10.85
CA SER A 149 14.26 -11.93 -11.83
C SER A 149 12.87 -11.33 -12.08
N SER A 150 12.25 -11.64 -13.21
CA SER A 150 10.90 -11.15 -13.53
C SER A 150 9.83 -11.66 -12.55
N SER A 151 10.05 -12.82 -11.93
CA SER A 151 9.14 -13.40 -10.93
C SER A 151 9.26 -12.73 -9.56
N GLU A 152 10.37 -12.03 -9.30
CA GLU A 152 10.65 -11.34 -8.03
C GLU A 152 10.54 -9.82 -8.15
N MET A 153 10.14 -9.34 -9.33
CA MET A 153 10.04 -7.91 -9.61
C MET A 153 8.98 -7.24 -8.73
N ARG A 154 9.39 -6.17 -8.06
CA ARG A 154 8.53 -5.39 -7.15
C ARG A 154 8.35 -3.96 -7.65
N PRO A 155 7.24 -3.27 -7.30
CA PRO A 155 7.06 -1.86 -7.63
C PRO A 155 8.28 -1.01 -7.26
N GLY A 156 8.71 -0.11 -8.15
CA GLY A 156 9.93 0.68 -8.01
C GLY A 156 11.19 0.06 -8.64
N ASP A 157 11.17 -1.22 -9.01
CA ASP A 157 12.28 -1.81 -9.76
C ASP A 157 12.38 -1.24 -11.18
N LEU A 158 13.59 -1.12 -11.69
CA LEU A 158 13.86 -0.57 -13.01
C LEU A 158 13.99 -1.68 -14.05
N VAL A 159 13.22 -1.59 -15.11
CA VAL A 159 13.20 -2.53 -16.23
C VAL A 159 13.95 -1.91 -17.42
N PHE A 160 14.95 -2.61 -17.93
CA PHE A 160 15.81 -2.14 -19.02
C PHE A 160 15.57 -2.93 -20.29
N TYR A 161 15.51 -2.22 -21.39
CA TYR A 161 15.32 -2.81 -22.72
C TYR A 161 16.50 -2.49 -23.64
N ALA A 162 16.79 -3.43 -24.53
CA ALA A 162 17.88 -3.30 -25.48
C ALA A 162 17.37 -3.17 -26.92
N ASN A 163 18.18 -2.58 -27.77
CA ASN A 163 18.01 -2.62 -29.22
C ASN A 163 18.35 -4.02 -29.78
N SER A 164 18.20 -4.24 -31.08
CA SER A 164 18.53 -5.50 -31.76
C SER A 164 20.01 -5.92 -31.61
N GLY A 165 20.91 -4.96 -31.40
CA GLY A 165 22.32 -5.20 -31.14
C GLY A 165 22.64 -5.53 -29.66
N GLY A 166 21.66 -5.65 -28.80
CA GLY A 166 21.83 -6.00 -27.38
C GLY A 166 22.25 -4.83 -26.49
N THR A 167 22.37 -3.61 -27.03
CA THR A 167 22.72 -2.41 -26.26
C THR A 167 21.48 -1.85 -25.56
N VAL A 168 21.58 -1.64 -24.23
CA VAL A 168 20.49 -1.01 -23.46
C VAL A 168 20.27 0.42 -23.97
N ASN A 169 19.04 0.70 -24.38
CA ASN A 169 18.64 1.97 -24.96
C ASN A 169 17.36 2.55 -24.36
N HIS A 170 16.76 1.86 -23.40
CA HIS A 170 15.55 2.34 -22.73
C HIS A 170 15.46 1.79 -21.31
N VAL A 171 14.79 2.55 -20.43
CA VAL A 171 14.50 2.19 -19.05
C VAL A 171 13.06 2.61 -18.68
N ALA A 172 12.41 1.79 -17.88
CA ALA A 172 11.09 2.05 -17.30
C ALA A 172 11.09 1.65 -15.84
N MET A 173 10.16 2.18 -15.05
CA MET A 173 9.94 1.80 -13.65
C MET A 173 8.73 0.89 -13.56
N TYR A 174 8.87 -0.27 -12.93
CA TYR A 174 7.76 -1.17 -12.65
C TYR A 174 6.84 -0.58 -11.58
N ILE A 175 5.55 -0.63 -11.82
CA ILE A 175 4.52 -0.05 -10.94
C ILE A 175 3.57 -1.10 -10.34
N GLY A 176 3.84 -2.39 -10.60
CA GLY A 176 2.95 -3.48 -10.21
C GLY A 176 1.98 -3.88 -11.32
N ASN A 177 1.25 -4.97 -11.10
CA ASN A 177 0.19 -5.47 -11.99
C ASN A 177 0.62 -5.64 -13.46
N GLY A 178 1.87 -6.01 -13.70
CA GLY A 178 2.40 -6.19 -15.05
C GLY A 178 2.61 -4.88 -15.83
N GLN A 179 2.73 -3.73 -15.17
CA GLN A 179 2.83 -2.42 -15.80
C GLN A 179 4.11 -1.69 -15.42
N VAL A 180 4.54 -0.81 -16.32
CA VAL A 180 5.64 0.12 -16.11
C VAL A 180 5.22 1.54 -16.45
N VAL A 181 5.83 2.53 -15.78
CA VAL A 181 5.76 3.95 -16.15
C VAL A 181 7.10 4.38 -16.72
N HIS A 182 7.09 5.13 -17.84
CA HIS A 182 8.30 5.57 -18.52
C HIS A 182 8.07 6.81 -19.39
N ALA A 183 9.12 7.60 -19.59
CA ALA A 183 9.16 8.60 -20.64
C ALA A 183 9.47 7.88 -21.96
N ALA A 184 8.47 7.72 -22.82
CA ALA A 184 8.49 6.77 -23.94
C ALA A 184 9.05 7.38 -25.24
N SER A 185 8.51 8.52 -25.67
CA SER A 185 8.89 9.22 -26.89
C SER A 185 8.36 10.64 -26.92
N SER A 186 8.89 11.47 -27.81
CA SER A 186 8.39 12.85 -28.02
C SER A 186 6.90 12.91 -28.43
N ARG A 187 6.37 11.83 -29.02
CA ARG A 187 4.96 11.74 -29.41
C ARG A 187 4.02 11.43 -28.24
N SER A 188 4.48 10.64 -27.27
CA SER A 188 3.61 10.10 -26.20
C SER A 188 3.95 10.60 -24.81
N GLY A 189 5.09 11.24 -24.63
CA GLY A 189 5.52 11.71 -23.31
C GLY A 189 5.75 10.58 -22.31
N ILE A 190 5.44 10.89 -21.05
CA ILE A 190 5.45 9.92 -19.96
C ILE A 190 4.13 9.15 -19.96
N LYS A 191 4.18 7.82 -20.01
CA LYS A 191 3.00 6.96 -20.07
C LYS A 191 3.18 5.64 -19.33
N ILE A 192 2.08 4.92 -19.18
CA ILE A 192 2.06 3.55 -18.68
C ILE A 192 2.01 2.58 -19.87
N SER A 193 2.74 1.47 -19.74
CA SER A 193 2.77 0.38 -20.72
C SER A 193 2.85 -0.97 -20.01
N SER A 194 2.59 -2.08 -20.70
CA SER A 194 2.91 -3.42 -20.19
C SER A 194 4.43 -3.55 -20.01
N TRP A 195 4.89 -4.18 -18.92
CA TRP A 195 6.33 -4.33 -18.65
C TRP A 195 7.07 -5.15 -19.73
N ASN A 196 6.35 -6.03 -20.42
CA ASN A 196 6.89 -6.90 -21.45
C ASN A 196 6.52 -6.44 -22.90
N TYR A 197 6.15 -5.16 -23.10
CA TYR A 197 5.90 -4.61 -24.43
C TYR A 197 7.13 -4.69 -25.37
N ARG A 198 8.31 -4.83 -24.76
CA ARG A 198 9.58 -5.28 -25.36
C ARG A 198 10.16 -6.34 -24.45
N THR A 199 11.00 -7.23 -24.96
CA THR A 199 11.72 -8.21 -24.14
C THR A 199 12.69 -7.48 -23.20
N PRO A 200 12.55 -7.58 -21.88
CA PRO A 200 13.48 -6.97 -20.94
C PRO A 200 14.88 -7.57 -21.07
N LYS A 201 15.90 -6.73 -21.03
CA LYS A 201 17.30 -7.15 -21.00
C LYS A 201 17.77 -7.46 -19.59
N THR A 202 17.37 -6.64 -18.63
CA THR A 202 17.68 -6.81 -17.19
C THR A 202 16.70 -6.01 -16.36
N ILE A 203 16.52 -6.42 -15.11
CA ILE A 203 15.73 -5.72 -14.10
C ILE A 203 16.64 -5.43 -12.91
N ARG A 204 16.53 -4.24 -12.33
CA ARG A 204 17.37 -3.80 -11.21
C ARG A 204 16.55 -3.25 -10.06
N ASN A 205 16.82 -3.74 -8.87
CA ASN A 205 16.47 -3.07 -7.64
C ASN A 205 17.57 -2.09 -7.26
N VAL A 206 17.25 -0.80 -7.26
CA VAL A 206 18.15 0.30 -6.91
C VAL A 206 17.79 0.94 -5.56
N LEU A 207 16.71 0.50 -4.91
CA LEU A 207 16.25 1.01 -3.62
C LEU A 207 17.02 0.41 -2.44
N GLY A 208 17.69 -0.72 -2.64
CA GLY A 208 18.60 -1.31 -1.64
C GLY A 208 17.93 -2.22 -0.60
N ASP A 209 16.66 -2.57 -0.81
CA ASP A 209 15.86 -3.45 0.06
C ASP A 209 15.75 -4.90 -0.42
#